data_c4b025b6d24b782bc69305233252ef78
#
_entry.id   c4b025b6d24b782bc69305233252ef78
#
_cell.length_a   1.000
_cell.length_b   1.000
_cell.length_c   1.000
_cell.angle_alpha   90.00
_cell.angle_beta   90.00
_cell.angle_gamma   90.00
#
_symmetry.space_group_name_H-M   'P 1'
#
loop_
_entity.id
_entity.type
_entity.pdbx_description
1 polymer ?
#
loop_
_entity_poly.entity_id
_entity_poly.type
_entity_poly.pdbx_seq_one_letter_code
_entity_poly.pdbx_strand_id
1 'polypeptide(L)'
;MPYIGNSQVAGTNTNNFKVLDDITSYTETFDGTSASIVNTTNNTIRVPKHRFYQGQRVTYNNGGGANIGGLTSGNTYFVSFDSNETIKLATSLFNANSNQVINLSSVAGSGTSHTLNNSFDGVNKKFKITHSLGTEVNLENASQLTIAINNVLQRPSLNDGSLSLIHI
;
A
#
# COMPACT_ATOMS: atom_id res chain seq x y z
N MET A 1 -41.44 -7.37 -12.99
CA MET A 1 -41.39 -6.33 -11.97
C MET A 1 -40.29 -5.37 -12.32
N PRO A 2 -40.54 -4.07 -12.45
CA PRO A 2 -39.44 -3.14 -12.71
C PRO A 2 -38.53 -3.13 -11.50
N TYR A 3 -37.24 -3.26 -11.74
CA TYR A 3 -36.18 -3.04 -10.77
C TYR A 3 -36.24 -1.56 -10.35
N ILE A 4 -36.67 -1.31 -9.14
CA ILE A 4 -36.54 0.01 -8.54
C ILE A 4 -35.11 0.08 -8.01
N GLY A 5 -34.16 0.29 -8.93
CA GLY A 5 -32.85 0.77 -8.54
C GLY A 5 -33.07 2.07 -7.79
N ASN A 6 -32.38 2.25 -6.69
CA ASN A 6 -32.40 3.48 -5.92
C ASN A 6 -32.22 4.65 -6.89
N SER A 7 -33.32 5.35 -7.22
CA SER A 7 -33.24 6.51 -8.08
C SER A 7 -32.38 7.52 -7.33
N GLN A 8 -31.27 7.86 -7.94
CA GLN A 8 -30.47 8.98 -7.47
C GLN A 8 -31.42 10.17 -7.39
N VAL A 9 -31.55 10.75 -6.21
CA VAL A 9 -32.35 11.94 -6.02
C VAL A 9 -31.80 13.01 -6.96
N ALA A 10 -32.60 13.39 -7.95
CA ALA A 10 -32.21 14.42 -8.89
C ALA A 10 -31.91 15.69 -8.11
N GLY A 11 -30.65 16.14 -8.14
CA GLY A 11 -30.21 17.36 -7.46
C GLY A 11 -29.08 17.17 -6.47
N THR A 12 -28.72 15.97 -6.08
CA THR A 12 -27.50 15.75 -5.33
C THR A 12 -26.31 15.61 -6.29
N ASN A 13 -25.34 16.45 -6.08
CA ASN A 13 -24.08 16.56 -6.81
C ASN A 13 -23.58 15.21 -7.33
N THR A 14 -23.73 14.97 -8.61
CA THR A 14 -23.21 13.79 -9.31
C THR A 14 -21.67 13.73 -9.34
N ASN A 15 -21.02 14.73 -8.77
CA ASN A 15 -19.56 14.84 -8.68
C ASN A 15 -18.93 14.09 -7.50
N ASN A 16 -19.72 13.38 -6.70
CA ASN A 16 -19.21 12.68 -5.51
C ASN A 16 -18.86 11.20 -5.73
N PHE A 17 -19.11 10.64 -6.90
CA PHE A 17 -18.51 9.37 -7.27
C PHE A 17 -17.11 9.61 -7.83
N LYS A 18 -16.17 9.77 -6.94
CA LYS A 18 -14.78 9.56 -7.33
C LYS A 18 -14.58 8.06 -7.43
N VAL A 19 -14.34 7.56 -8.62
CA VAL A 19 -13.72 6.25 -8.80
C VAL A 19 -12.42 6.33 -8.01
N LEU A 20 -12.34 5.63 -6.90
CA LEU A 20 -11.08 5.42 -6.21
C LEU A 20 -10.29 4.52 -7.14
N ASP A 21 -9.31 5.11 -7.80
CA ASP A 21 -8.39 4.36 -8.60
C ASP A 21 -7.74 3.31 -7.71
N ASP A 22 -8.09 2.09 -8.04
CA ASP A 22 -7.24 0.95 -7.94
C ASP A 22 -6.71 0.61 -6.56
N ILE A 23 -7.50 -0.18 -5.82
CA ILE A 23 -6.99 -0.99 -4.70
C ILE A 23 -6.07 -2.11 -5.24
N THR A 24 -5.71 -2.07 -6.52
CA THR A 24 -4.84 -3.06 -7.16
C THR A 24 -3.43 -2.97 -6.58
N SER A 25 -2.67 -3.99 -6.89
CA SER A 25 -1.24 -3.99 -6.61
C SER A 25 -0.60 -2.70 -7.12
N TYR A 26 0.06 -1.97 -6.25
CA TYR A 26 0.86 -0.84 -6.66
C TYR A 26 2.35 -1.12 -6.43
N THR A 27 3.15 -0.49 -7.27
CA THR A 27 4.60 -0.62 -7.25
C THR A 27 5.19 0.76 -7.07
N GLU A 28 5.96 0.93 -6.02
CA GLU A 28 6.78 2.12 -5.83
C GLU A 28 8.18 1.85 -6.36
N THR A 29 8.69 2.77 -7.17
CA THR A 29 10.02 2.67 -7.79
C THR A 29 10.95 3.71 -7.19
N PHE A 30 12.20 3.31 -6.92
CA PHE A 30 13.20 4.20 -6.34
C PHE A 30 14.60 3.83 -6.82
N ASP A 31 15.53 4.78 -6.73
CA ASP A 31 16.94 4.56 -7.05
C ASP A 31 17.67 3.91 -5.87
N GLY A 32 17.96 2.61 -5.98
CA GLY A 32 18.67 1.86 -4.95
C GLY A 32 20.17 2.17 -4.85
N THR A 33 20.75 2.87 -5.82
CA THR A 33 22.17 3.23 -5.84
C THR A 33 22.47 4.56 -5.14
N SER A 34 21.42 5.35 -4.89
CA SER A 34 21.55 6.68 -4.32
C SER A 34 21.54 6.67 -2.80
N ALA A 35 22.59 7.18 -2.17
CA ALA A 35 22.66 7.37 -0.72
C ALA A 35 21.67 8.43 -0.18
N SER A 36 21.11 9.28 -1.04
CA SER A 36 20.04 10.21 -0.67
C SER A 36 18.67 9.53 -0.61
N ILE A 37 18.53 8.37 -1.24
CA ILE A 37 17.33 7.55 -1.25
C ILE A 37 17.43 6.41 -0.23
N VAL A 38 18.55 5.67 -0.24
CA VAL A 38 18.81 4.56 0.69
C VAL A 38 19.76 5.05 1.78
N ASN A 39 19.21 5.35 2.94
CA ASN A 39 20.00 5.82 4.07
C ASN A 39 20.38 4.63 4.97
N THR A 40 21.65 4.25 4.92
CA THR A 40 22.20 3.12 5.68
C THR A 40 22.41 3.44 7.16
N THR A 41 22.51 4.70 7.53
CA THR A 41 22.64 5.10 8.95
C THR A 41 21.31 4.93 9.70
N ASN A 42 20.22 5.35 9.09
CA ASN A 42 18.89 5.30 9.69
C ASN A 42 18.06 4.08 9.25
N ASN A 43 18.61 3.27 8.35
CA ASN A 43 17.92 2.13 7.72
C ASN A 43 16.61 2.51 7.05
N THR A 44 16.59 3.66 6.36
CA THR A 44 15.39 4.15 5.67
C THR A 44 15.55 4.14 4.16
N ILE A 45 14.44 3.95 3.47
CA ILE A 45 14.32 4.11 2.02
C ILE A 45 13.36 5.27 1.79
N ARG A 46 13.81 6.27 1.03
CA ARG A 46 12.97 7.41 0.66
C ARG A 46 12.12 7.07 -0.55
N VAL A 47 10.80 7.12 -0.35
CA VAL A 47 9.76 6.90 -1.36
C VAL A 47 8.70 7.99 -1.17
N PRO A 48 8.85 9.14 -1.83
CA PRO A 48 7.98 10.28 -1.58
C PRO A 48 6.51 10.00 -1.87
N LYS A 49 5.63 10.38 -0.94
CA LYS A 49 4.17 10.20 -1.05
C LYS A 49 3.72 8.75 -1.25
N HIS A 50 4.49 7.82 -0.70
CA HIS A 50 4.15 6.40 -0.80
C HIS A 50 2.81 6.08 -0.13
N ARG A 51 2.17 5.00 -0.56
CA ARG A 51 0.89 4.51 -0.04
C ARG A 51 1.05 3.42 1.02
N PHE A 52 2.28 3.13 1.43
CA PHE A 52 2.54 2.09 2.41
C PHE A 52 2.05 2.48 3.81
N TYR A 53 1.63 1.48 4.57
CA TYR A 53 1.22 1.62 5.96
C TYR A 53 1.97 0.64 6.87
N GLN A 54 1.89 0.85 8.17
CA GLN A 54 2.55 0.02 9.17
C GLN A 54 2.17 -1.45 9.04
N GLY A 55 3.17 -2.33 8.95
CA GLY A 55 2.99 -3.77 8.86
C GLY A 55 2.59 -4.29 7.49
N GLN A 56 2.55 -3.43 6.47
CA GLN A 56 2.20 -3.86 5.12
C GLN A 56 3.26 -4.78 4.53
N ARG A 57 2.80 -5.85 3.92
CA ARG A 57 3.65 -6.79 3.21
C ARG A 57 4.00 -6.26 1.82
N VAL A 58 5.28 -6.29 1.47
CA VAL A 58 5.81 -5.85 0.18
C VAL A 58 6.85 -6.81 -0.35
N THR A 59 6.94 -6.94 -1.66
CA THR A 59 8.02 -7.70 -2.32
C THR A 59 9.04 -6.72 -2.88
N TYR A 60 10.29 -6.91 -2.50
CA TYR A 60 11.40 -6.13 -3.04
C TYR A 60 11.92 -6.75 -4.33
N ASN A 61 12.23 -5.89 -5.33
CA ASN A 61 12.91 -6.29 -6.56
C ASN A 61 14.00 -5.27 -6.89
N ASN A 62 15.18 -5.77 -7.28
CA ASN A 62 16.34 -4.94 -7.60
C ASN A 62 16.39 -4.44 -9.06
N GLY A 63 15.33 -4.68 -9.84
CA GLY A 63 15.23 -4.24 -11.23
C GLY A 63 16.30 -4.84 -12.17
N GLY A 64 16.87 -5.99 -11.80
CA GLY A 64 17.97 -6.65 -12.54
C GLY A 64 19.37 -6.11 -12.20
N GLY A 65 19.48 -5.20 -11.23
CA GLY A 65 20.75 -4.70 -10.71
C GLY A 65 21.28 -5.49 -9.51
N ALA A 66 22.16 -4.86 -8.73
CA ALA A 66 22.64 -5.41 -7.47
C ALA A 66 21.60 -5.18 -6.35
N ASN A 67 21.62 -6.02 -5.33
CA ASN A 67 20.76 -5.79 -4.16
C ASN A 67 21.28 -4.64 -3.30
N ILE A 68 20.36 -3.97 -2.61
CA ILE A 68 20.71 -3.15 -1.44
C ILE A 68 21.20 -4.09 -0.35
N GLY A 69 22.25 -3.71 0.34
CA GLY A 69 22.81 -4.51 1.44
C GLY A 69 21.76 -4.74 2.53
N GLY A 70 21.55 -6.01 2.90
CA GLY A 70 20.49 -6.44 3.82
C GLY A 70 19.18 -6.87 3.15
N LEU A 71 18.98 -6.59 1.85
CA LEU A 71 17.82 -7.03 1.10
C LEU A 71 18.17 -8.08 0.05
N THR A 72 17.21 -8.89 -0.32
CA THR A 72 17.32 -9.88 -1.40
C THR A 72 16.15 -9.73 -2.36
N SER A 73 16.45 -9.59 -3.65
CA SER A 73 15.43 -9.48 -4.70
C SER A 73 14.51 -10.70 -4.72
N GLY A 74 13.22 -10.47 -4.88
CA GLY A 74 12.17 -11.48 -4.84
C GLY A 74 11.67 -11.80 -3.43
N ASN A 75 12.35 -11.36 -2.38
CA ASN A 75 11.91 -11.62 -1.01
C ASN A 75 10.82 -10.65 -0.56
N THR A 76 10.01 -11.15 0.35
CA THR A 76 8.95 -10.40 1.01
C THR A 76 9.44 -9.79 2.30
N TYR A 77 9.07 -8.54 2.52
CA TYR A 77 9.36 -7.75 3.72
C TYR A 77 8.09 -7.09 4.25
N PHE A 78 8.19 -6.54 5.44
CA PHE A 78 7.10 -5.83 6.10
C PHE A 78 7.51 -4.39 6.35
N VAL A 79 6.63 -3.45 5.99
CA VAL A 79 6.89 -2.03 6.15
C VAL A 79 6.81 -1.64 7.62
N SER A 80 7.86 -1.03 8.14
CA SER A 80 7.82 -0.23 9.34
C SER A 80 7.71 1.23 8.91
N PHE A 81 6.52 1.83 9.12
CA PHE A 81 6.22 3.18 8.67
C PHE A 81 7.07 4.19 9.45
N ASP A 82 7.75 5.06 8.74
CA ASP A 82 8.59 6.10 9.33
C ASP A 82 7.95 7.49 9.12
N SER A 83 7.63 7.82 7.87
CA SER A 83 6.95 9.07 7.51
C SER A 83 6.25 8.91 6.14
N ASN A 84 5.58 9.94 5.65
CA ASN A 84 5.01 9.94 4.29
C ASN A 84 6.08 10.00 3.17
N GLU A 85 7.34 10.20 3.51
CA GLU A 85 8.46 10.29 2.59
C GLU A 85 9.43 9.11 2.70
N THR A 86 9.42 8.40 3.85
CA THR A 86 10.40 7.38 4.17
C THR A 86 9.77 6.18 4.84
N ILE A 87 10.30 5.01 4.51
CA ILE A 87 9.92 3.73 5.13
C ILE A 87 11.17 2.99 5.61
N LYS A 88 10.94 2.05 6.52
CA LYS A 88 11.90 1.01 6.91
C LYS A 88 11.32 -0.35 6.58
N LEU A 89 12.15 -1.36 6.47
CA LEU A 89 11.73 -2.73 6.18
C LEU A 89 12.10 -3.66 7.33
N ALA A 90 11.25 -4.65 7.58
CA ALA A 90 11.45 -5.68 8.58
C ALA A 90 11.21 -7.08 7.99
N THR A 91 11.74 -8.11 8.63
CA THR A 91 11.62 -9.50 8.16
C THR A 91 10.29 -10.15 8.54
N SER A 92 9.53 -9.56 9.45
CA SER A 92 8.22 -10.05 9.90
C SER A 92 7.30 -8.91 10.31
N LEU A 93 5.99 -9.20 10.36
CA LEU A 93 5.00 -8.25 10.88
C LEU A 93 5.29 -7.87 12.34
N PHE A 94 5.70 -8.83 13.16
CA PHE A 94 6.07 -8.57 14.55
C PHE A 94 7.24 -7.59 14.63
N ASN A 95 8.30 -7.83 13.85
CA ASN A 95 9.47 -6.97 13.81
C ASN A 95 9.14 -5.56 13.32
N ALA A 96 8.29 -5.44 12.28
CA ALA A 96 7.82 -4.14 11.80
C ALA A 96 7.09 -3.36 12.91
N ASN A 97 6.17 -4.01 13.60
CA ASN A 97 5.39 -3.38 14.69
C ASN A 97 6.25 -3.04 15.93
N SER A 98 7.35 -3.76 16.12
CA SER A 98 8.31 -3.51 17.21
C SER A 98 9.48 -2.62 16.79
N ASN A 99 9.44 -2.05 15.58
CA ASN A 99 10.50 -1.25 14.96
C ASN A 99 11.88 -1.95 14.95
N GLN A 100 11.86 -3.28 14.85
CA GLN A 100 13.04 -4.11 14.61
C GLN A 100 13.29 -4.23 13.11
N VAL A 101 13.98 -3.27 12.58
CA VAL A 101 14.16 -3.11 11.13
C VAL A 101 15.43 -3.77 10.62
N ILE A 102 15.46 -4.05 9.31
CA ILE A 102 16.62 -4.62 8.62
C ILE A 102 17.73 -3.55 8.60
N ASN A 103 18.94 -3.99 8.92
CA ASN A 103 20.12 -3.15 8.73
C ASN A 103 20.46 -3.06 7.23
N LEU A 104 20.31 -1.87 6.66
CA LEU A 104 20.73 -1.58 5.30
C LEU A 104 22.24 -1.30 5.29
N SER A 105 23.05 -2.29 4.98
CA SER A 105 24.50 -2.20 5.13
C SER A 105 25.19 -1.44 3.98
N SER A 106 24.54 -1.31 2.83
CA SER A 106 25.06 -0.56 1.67
C SER A 106 23.92 -0.15 0.73
N VAL A 107 24.15 0.88 -0.07
CA VAL A 107 23.35 1.13 -1.28
C VAL A 107 23.62 0.02 -2.29
N ALA A 108 22.77 -0.12 -3.30
CA ALA A 108 23.01 -1.04 -4.41
C ALA A 108 24.22 -0.61 -5.24
N GLY A 109 25.03 -1.55 -5.67
CA GLY A 109 26.16 -1.27 -6.55
C GLY A 109 25.76 -0.95 -7.99
N SER A 110 24.52 -1.30 -8.39
CA SER A 110 23.95 -1.02 -9.71
C SER A 110 22.43 -1.15 -9.68
N GLY A 111 21.74 -0.54 -10.64
CA GLY A 111 20.29 -0.59 -10.78
C GLY A 111 19.60 0.61 -10.14
N THR A 112 19.03 1.47 -10.98
CA THR A 112 18.31 2.69 -10.55
C THR A 112 16.80 2.49 -10.43
N SER A 113 16.30 1.30 -10.78
CA SER A 113 14.86 0.99 -10.83
C SER A 113 14.47 -0.12 -9.86
N HIS A 114 14.85 0.03 -8.59
CA HIS A 114 14.39 -0.87 -7.53
C HIS A 114 12.92 -0.65 -7.25
N THR A 115 12.22 -1.71 -6.90
CA THR A 115 10.78 -1.62 -6.63
C THR A 115 10.39 -2.28 -5.32
N LEU A 116 9.34 -1.72 -4.72
CA LEU A 116 8.56 -2.35 -3.66
C LEU A 116 7.13 -2.52 -4.17
N ASN A 117 6.72 -3.77 -4.28
CA ASN A 117 5.41 -4.14 -4.80
C ASN A 117 4.50 -4.61 -3.66
N ASN A 118 3.32 -4.00 -3.57
CA ASN A 118 2.21 -4.52 -2.77
C ASN A 118 1.22 -5.18 -3.72
N SER A 119 1.17 -6.49 -3.76
CA SER A 119 0.24 -7.26 -4.58
C SER A 119 -0.87 -7.91 -3.76
N PHE A 120 -2.01 -8.16 -4.39
CA PHE A 120 -3.03 -9.06 -3.85
C PHE A 120 -2.50 -10.49 -3.94
N ASP A 121 -1.95 -10.98 -2.85
CA ASP A 121 -1.28 -12.29 -2.76
C ASP A 121 -2.10 -13.31 -1.94
N GLY A 122 -3.35 -12.98 -1.61
CA GLY A 122 -4.22 -13.79 -0.76
C GLY A 122 -3.85 -13.78 0.73
N VAL A 123 -2.74 -13.13 1.09
CA VAL A 123 -2.25 -13.04 2.48
C VAL A 123 -2.52 -11.66 3.08
N ASN A 124 -2.32 -10.61 2.30
CA ASN A 124 -2.66 -9.25 2.71
C ASN A 124 -4.18 -9.08 2.81
N LYS A 125 -4.66 -8.73 3.99
CA LYS A 125 -6.09 -8.52 4.28
C LYS A 125 -6.46 -7.06 4.49
N LYS A 126 -5.46 -6.19 4.61
CA LYS A 126 -5.66 -4.75 4.84
C LYS A 126 -4.99 -3.95 3.74
N PHE A 127 -5.69 -2.96 3.23
CA PHE A 127 -5.20 -2.09 2.18
C PHE A 127 -5.58 -0.67 2.54
N LYS A 128 -4.65 0.26 2.39
CA LYS A 128 -4.92 1.68 2.59
C LYS A 128 -5.62 2.22 1.34
N ILE A 129 -6.75 2.87 1.53
CA ILE A 129 -7.49 3.52 0.45
C ILE A 129 -6.94 4.93 0.28
N THR A 130 -6.45 5.22 -0.91
CA THR A 130 -5.94 6.55 -1.27
C THR A 130 -6.50 6.98 -2.61
N HIS A 131 -6.52 8.27 -2.89
CA HIS A 131 -6.69 8.75 -4.25
C HIS A 131 -5.48 8.39 -5.12
N SER A 132 -5.63 8.40 -6.43
CA SER A 132 -4.56 8.11 -7.41
C SER A 132 -3.27 8.92 -7.19
N LEU A 133 -3.37 10.09 -6.57
CA LEU A 133 -2.23 10.94 -6.22
C LEU A 133 -1.66 10.67 -4.82
N GLY A 134 -2.05 9.59 -4.16
CA GLY A 134 -1.55 9.23 -2.82
C GLY A 134 -2.17 10.01 -1.66
N THR A 135 -3.15 10.89 -1.91
CA THR A 135 -3.88 11.61 -0.86
C THR A 135 -4.79 10.65 -0.10
N GLU A 136 -4.80 10.72 1.22
CA GLU A 136 -5.68 9.90 2.05
C GLU A 136 -7.16 10.21 1.77
N VAL A 137 -7.96 9.16 1.73
CA VAL A 137 -9.41 9.28 1.66
C VAL A 137 -9.93 9.32 3.09
N ASN A 138 -10.50 10.46 3.48
CA ASN A 138 -11.14 10.60 4.77
C ASN A 138 -12.62 10.19 4.64
N LEU A 139 -12.97 9.06 5.24
CA LEU A 139 -14.35 8.56 5.31
C LEU A 139 -14.86 8.75 6.73
N GLU A 140 -15.97 9.47 6.86
CA GLU A 140 -16.62 9.67 8.15
C GLU A 140 -17.35 8.40 8.62
N ASN A 141 -17.81 7.59 7.67
CA ASN A 141 -18.38 6.27 7.98
C ASN A 141 -18.24 5.30 6.78
N ALA A 142 -18.38 4.02 7.05
CA ALA A 142 -18.22 2.95 6.06
C ALA A 142 -19.26 2.99 4.93
N SER A 143 -20.42 3.62 5.15
CA SER A 143 -21.48 3.72 4.14
C SER A 143 -21.13 4.65 2.98
N GLN A 144 -20.11 5.48 3.13
CA GLN A 144 -19.58 6.34 2.07
C GLN A 144 -18.70 5.59 1.07
N LEU A 145 -18.36 4.33 1.36
CA LEU A 145 -17.53 3.50 0.51
C LEU A 145 -18.35 2.41 -0.16
N THR A 146 -18.25 2.33 -1.47
CA THR A 146 -18.79 1.24 -2.28
C THR A 146 -17.64 0.46 -2.90
N ILE A 147 -17.54 -0.81 -2.59
CA ILE A 147 -16.52 -1.70 -3.14
C ILE A 147 -17.20 -2.72 -4.05
N ALA A 148 -16.64 -2.95 -5.23
CA ALA A 148 -17.04 -4.03 -6.12
C ALA A 148 -15.84 -4.95 -6.40
N ILE A 149 -16.04 -6.25 -6.28
CA ILE A 149 -15.05 -7.26 -6.66
C ILE A 149 -15.67 -8.08 -7.80
N ASN A 150 -15.02 -8.12 -8.94
CA ASN A 150 -15.54 -8.77 -10.15
C ASN A 150 -16.99 -8.32 -10.49
N ASN A 151 -17.25 -7.02 -10.39
CA ASN A 151 -18.57 -6.40 -10.57
C ASN A 151 -19.64 -6.79 -9.53
N VAL A 152 -19.27 -7.49 -8.47
CA VAL A 152 -20.18 -7.81 -7.35
C VAL A 152 -19.97 -6.78 -6.24
N LEU A 153 -21.03 -6.05 -5.90
CA LEU A 153 -21.01 -5.07 -4.82
C LEU A 153 -20.81 -5.75 -3.48
N GLN A 154 -19.83 -5.29 -2.73
CA GLN A 154 -19.58 -5.72 -1.36
C GLN A 154 -20.20 -4.70 -0.41
N ARG A 155 -20.95 -5.19 0.58
CA ARG A 155 -21.50 -4.34 1.63
C ARG A 155 -20.50 -4.21 2.77
N PRO A 156 -20.22 -2.99 3.26
CA PRO A 156 -19.41 -2.83 4.45
C PRO A 156 -20.13 -3.48 5.66
N SER A 157 -19.38 -4.17 6.49
CA SER A 157 -19.88 -4.65 7.77
C SER A 157 -19.88 -3.52 8.79
N LEU A 158 -21.02 -3.29 9.44
CA LEU A 158 -21.18 -2.19 10.40
C LEU A 158 -20.84 -2.59 11.85
N ASN A 159 -20.38 -3.84 12.09
CA ASN A 159 -20.35 -4.39 13.45
C ASN A 159 -19.12 -4.05 14.29
N ASP A 160 -18.04 -3.49 13.71
CA ASP A 160 -16.82 -3.21 14.50
C ASP A 160 -15.99 -2.03 13.96
N GLY A 161 -16.55 -1.22 13.07
CA GLY A 161 -15.79 -0.11 12.43
C GLY A 161 -14.71 -0.59 11.47
N SER A 162 -14.56 -1.90 11.26
CA SER A 162 -13.70 -2.47 10.23
C SER A 162 -14.51 -2.83 8.99
N LEU A 163 -13.92 -2.61 7.82
CA LEU A 163 -14.43 -3.16 6.58
C LEU A 163 -14.13 -4.66 6.58
N SER A 164 -15.05 -5.48 7.08
CA SER A 164 -14.94 -6.92 6.92
C SER A 164 -15.27 -7.27 5.48
N LEU A 165 -14.26 -7.54 4.68
CA LEU A 165 -14.44 -8.19 3.39
C LEU A 165 -14.99 -9.60 3.66
N ILE A 166 -16.19 -9.86 3.19
CA ILE A 166 -16.78 -11.20 3.21
C ILE A 166 -15.85 -12.12 2.41
N HIS A 167 -15.35 -13.15 3.07
CA HIS A 167 -14.64 -14.21 2.39
C HIS A 167 -15.56 -14.85 1.34
N ILE A 168 -15.14 -14.81 0.10
CA ILE A 168 -15.63 -15.72 -0.95
C ILE A 168 -14.68 -16.90 -1.01
#